data_fccb8346d48a5d4b7568da5d32857c25
#
_entry.id   fccb8346d48a5d4b7568da5d32857c25
#
_cell.length_a   1.000
_cell.length_b   1.000
_cell.length_c   1.000
_cell.angle_alpha   90.00
_cell.angle_beta   90.00
_cell.angle_gamma   90.00
#
_symmetry.space_group_name_H-M   'P 1'
#
loop_
_entity.id
_entity.type
_entity.pdbx_description
1 polymer ?
#
loop_
_entity_poly.entity_id
_entity_poly.type
_entity_poly.pdbx_seq_one_letter_code
_entity_poly.pdbx_strand_id
1 'polypeptide(L)'
;GGHITYILGEMDALARRDDVTLAEIVTRRFDDPRLGAAHALEEEWVAPKLLIRRIDSGDRRYLAKEALSADREGFTRAFIADLRRRERLPDVIHAHFADAADVARKVEVELGIPFIYTAHSLGMDKRDALSSPSPALDARIAEEDRAIARARAVIGSSRDECERQLVAYPSAAIGRIHRLIPGIDRRRAPSNTTPATELIAPFLREMDKPIVLAIARPVHKKNLVRLVDAFGATPALREKCNLVVLAGLREGLESGAKEQQQVLRGLVDAIDRHDLYGSVAYPKSHSREQVEALYALAAETRGVFVNPALMEPYGLTLVEAAAHGLPVVATKVGGPQDIIGELEHGLLVDPRDGAGIGMAIERLVTDRALWQQCARNARGNSLGVNWDAYAAGFVAIAQNAIAPSAIESPRPDYLLVSDLDNTLTGCDRGVQRIAQFFRRKAEGVYDMADLAARRDAMAGWVQA
;
A
#
# COMPACT_ATOMS: atom_id res chain seq x y z
N GLY A 1 -6.28 -5.38 -7.96
CA GLY A 1 -5.88 -4.18 -7.19
C GLY A 1 -4.59 -4.41 -6.44
N GLY A 2 -3.88 -3.34 -6.03
CA GLY A 2 -2.55 -3.45 -5.42
C GLY A 2 -2.42 -4.40 -4.22
N HIS A 3 -3.46 -4.50 -3.37
CA HIS A 3 -3.47 -5.43 -2.24
C HIS A 3 -3.50 -6.91 -2.66
N ILE A 4 -4.17 -7.25 -3.77
CA ILE A 4 -4.17 -8.63 -4.29
C ILE A 4 -2.76 -8.99 -4.78
N THR A 5 -2.11 -8.10 -5.51
CA THR A 5 -0.71 -8.28 -5.96
C THR A 5 0.23 -8.43 -4.76
N TYR A 6 -0.01 -7.66 -3.70
CA TYR A 6 0.74 -7.74 -2.45
C TYR A 6 0.60 -9.13 -1.81
N ILE A 7 -0.63 -9.59 -1.55
CA ILE A 7 -0.89 -10.88 -0.90
C ILE A 7 -0.32 -12.03 -1.75
N LEU A 8 -0.54 -12.02 -3.06
CA LEU A 8 -0.03 -13.09 -3.93
C LEU A 8 1.50 -13.11 -3.98
N GLY A 9 2.16 -11.94 -4.02
CA GLY A 9 3.61 -11.85 -4.01
C GLY A 9 4.23 -12.32 -2.69
N GLU A 10 3.66 -11.93 -1.57
CA GLU A 10 4.04 -12.39 -0.24
C GLU A 10 3.90 -13.90 -0.11
N MET A 11 2.72 -14.44 -0.43
CA MET A 11 2.41 -15.85 -0.23
C MET A 11 3.21 -16.76 -1.17
N ASP A 12 3.47 -16.34 -2.40
CA ASP A 12 4.37 -17.05 -3.33
C ASP A 12 5.81 -17.10 -2.78
N ALA A 13 6.30 -16.00 -2.22
CA ALA A 13 7.63 -15.95 -1.62
C ALA A 13 7.72 -16.78 -0.34
N LEU A 14 6.70 -16.74 0.52
CA LEU A 14 6.63 -17.59 1.72
C LEU A 14 6.61 -19.08 1.36
N ALA A 15 5.84 -19.48 0.35
CA ALA A 15 5.77 -20.85 -0.09
C ALA A 15 7.08 -21.43 -0.63
N ARG A 16 7.99 -20.55 -1.14
CA ARG A 16 9.32 -20.97 -1.61
C ARG A 16 10.34 -21.21 -0.50
N ARG A 17 10.05 -20.76 0.73
CA ARG A 17 10.99 -20.89 1.85
C ARG A 17 11.00 -22.31 2.42
N ASP A 18 12.17 -22.76 2.84
CA ASP A 18 12.32 -24.10 3.46
C ASP A 18 11.76 -24.13 4.90
N ASP A 19 11.77 -22.99 5.59
CA ASP A 19 11.25 -22.83 6.95
C ASP A 19 9.73 -22.57 7.01
N VAL A 20 9.04 -22.57 5.88
CA VAL A 20 7.57 -22.52 5.76
C VAL A 20 7.08 -23.83 5.20
N THR A 21 6.22 -24.52 5.97
CA THR A 21 5.64 -25.80 5.58
C THR A 21 4.44 -25.61 4.64
N LEU A 22 3.59 -24.61 4.93
CA LEU A 22 2.38 -24.31 4.18
C LEU A 22 2.09 -22.81 4.29
N ALA A 23 1.82 -22.18 3.17
CA ALA A 23 1.25 -20.85 3.05
C ALA A 23 -0.19 -20.98 2.55
N GLU A 24 -1.16 -20.47 3.30
CA GLU A 24 -2.58 -20.61 2.98
C GLU A 24 -3.26 -19.25 2.88
N ILE A 25 -3.91 -18.98 1.76
CA ILE A 25 -4.77 -17.80 1.57
C ILE A 25 -6.20 -18.21 1.91
N VAL A 26 -6.77 -17.61 2.94
CA VAL A 26 -8.16 -17.87 3.33
C VAL A 26 -9.05 -16.75 2.83
N THR A 27 -10.10 -17.11 2.10
CA THR A 27 -11.07 -16.15 1.56
C THR A 27 -12.47 -16.71 1.57
N ARG A 28 -13.43 -15.90 1.16
CA ARG A 28 -14.84 -16.30 1.09
C ARG A 28 -15.11 -17.16 -0.15
N ARG A 29 -15.87 -18.24 0.01
CA ARG A 29 -16.41 -19.06 -1.09
C ARG A 29 -17.66 -18.40 -1.65
N PHE A 30 -17.72 -18.23 -2.96
CA PHE A 30 -18.92 -17.75 -3.64
C PHE A 30 -19.02 -18.35 -5.05
N ASP A 31 -20.22 -18.28 -5.63
CA ASP A 31 -20.52 -18.79 -6.96
C ASP A 31 -21.06 -17.66 -7.82
N ASP A 32 -20.26 -17.18 -8.75
CA ASP A 32 -20.66 -16.19 -9.77
C ASP A 32 -20.00 -16.56 -11.10
N PRO A 33 -20.80 -17.09 -12.07
CA PRO A 33 -20.27 -17.52 -13.37
C PRO A 33 -19.50 -16.44 -14.13
N ARG A 34 -19.80 -15.16 -13.90
CA ARG A 34 -19.12 -14.03 -14.54
C ARG A 34 -17.68 -13.85 -14.05
N LEU A 35 -17.38 -14.30 -12.85
CA LEU A 35 -16.07 -14.19 -12.21
C LEU A 35 -15.23 -15.47 -12.29
N GLY A 36 -15.82 -16.54 -12.81
CA GLY A 36 -15.16 -17.82 -13.04
C GLY A 36 -15.42 -18.86 -11.97
N ALA A 37 -15.32 -20.14 -12.35
CA ALA A 37 -15.65 -21.29 -11.51
C ALA A 37 -14.67 -21.49 -10.32
N ALA A 38 -13.48 -20.93 -10.37
CA ALA A 38 -12.48 -21.10 -9.31
C ALA A 38 -12.98 -20.61 -7.94
N HIS A 39 -13.83 -19.59 -7.89
CA HIS A 39 -14.37 -19.04 -6.64
C HIS A 39 -15.36 -19.97 -5.93
N ALA A 40 -15.91 -20.94 -6.64
CA ALA A 40 -16.81 -21.97 -6.08
C ALA A 40 -16.06 -23.17 -5.50
N LEU A 41 -14.76 -23.33 -5.81
CA LEU A 41 -13.94 -24.40 -5.25
C LEU A 41 -13.64 -24.13 -3.77
N GLU A 42 -13.61 -25.18 -2.98
CA GLU A 42 -13.22 -25.09 -1.56
C GLU A 42 -11.71 -24.90 -1.41
N GLU A 43 -10.95 -25.65 -2.20
CA GLU A 43 -9.49 -25.62 -2.20
C GLU A 43 -8.95 -25.46 -3.62
N GLU A 44 -7.87 -24.71 -3.73
CA GLU A 44 -7.13 -24.52 -4.97
C GLU A 44 -5.62 -24.47 -4.66
N TRP A 45 -4.91 -25.52 -5.06
CA TRP A 45 -3.47 -25.57 -4.94
C TRP A 45 -2.82 -24.77 -6.07
N VAL A 46 -2.22 -23.64 -5.72
CA VAL A 46 -1.51 -22.76 -6.66
C VAL A 46 -0.07 -23.24 -6.87
N ALA A 47 0.54 -23.78 -5.82
CA ALA A 47 1.87 -24.36 -5.81
C ALA A 47 1.96 -25.44 -4.71
N PRO A 48 3.04 -26.26 -4.66
CA PRO A 48 3.14 -27.36 -3.68
C PRO A 48 2.95 -26.97 -2.21
N LYS A 49 3.27 -25.74 -1.85
CA LYS A 49 3.11 -25.20 -0.50
C LYS A 49 2.19 -23.96 -0.46
N LEU A 50 1.42 -23.71 -1.51
CA LEU A 50 0.53 -22.55 -1.60
C LEU A 50 -0.89 -22.98 -1.91
N LEU A 51 -1.78 -22.85 -0.93
CA LEU A 51 -3.19 -23.19 -1.00
C LEU A 51 -4.05 -21.94 -0.91
N ILE A 52 -5.07 -21.85 -1.76
CA ILE A 52 -6.20 -20.94 -1.56
C ILE A 52 -7.37 -21.77 -1.01
N ARG A 53 -7.78 -21.47 0.20
CA ARG A 53 -8.95 -22.09 0.86
C ARG A 53 -10.10 -21.09 0.89
N ARG A 54 -11.27 -21.56 0.47
CA ARG A 54 -12.48 -20.73 0.45
C ARG A 54 -13.50 -21.27 1.44
N ILE A 55 -13.86 -20.42 2.39
CA ILE A 55 -14.79 -20.75 3.47
C ILE A 55 -16.21 -20.41 3.03
N ASP A 56 -17.11 -21.35 3.19
CA ASP A 56 -18.55 -21.17 2.96
C ASP A 56 -19.19 -20.52 4.19
N SER A 57 -19.55 -19.26 4.08
CA SER A 57 -20.22 -18.49 5.16
C SER A 57 -21.71 -18.79 5.30
N GLY A 58 -22.29 -19.54 4.34
CA GLY A 58 -23.72 -19.78 4.19
C GLY A 58 -24.36 -18.89 3.11
N ASP A 59 -23.73 -17.82 2.69
CA ASP A 59 -24.13 -17.00 1.54
C ASP A 59 -23.12 -17.17 0.41
N ARG A 60 -23.51 -17.82 -0.68
CA ARG A 60 -22.62 -18.10 -1.82
C ARG A 60 -22.73 -17.08 -2.96
N ARG A 61 -23.45 -15.99 -2.77
CA ARG A 61 -23.51 -14.90 -3.76
C ARG A 61 -22.23 -14.08 -3.70
N TYR A 62 -21.82 -13.51 -4.83
CA TYR A 62 -20.84 -12.43 -4.78
C TYR A 62 -21.39 -11.23 -4.01
N LEU A 63 -20.67 -10.78 -2.99
CA LEU A 63 -21.04 -9.60 -2.19
C LEU A 63 -20.11 -8.44 -2.51
N ALA A 64 -20.70 -7.29 -2.81
CA ALA A 64 -19.94 -6.04 -2.88
C ALA A 64 -19.36 -5.69 -1.50
N LYS A 65 -18.31 -4.88 -1.49
CA LYS A 65 -17.55 -4.54 -0.27
C LYS A 65 -18.44 -4.06 0.88
N GLU A 66 -19.45 -3.27 0.58
CA GLU A 66 -20.38 -2.69 1.54
C GLU A 66 -21.28 -3.73 2.21
N ALA A 67 -21.53 -4.86 1.52
CA ALA A 67 -22.35 -5.97 2.01
C ALA A 67 -21.54 -7.02 2.79
N LEU A 68 -20.20 -7.00 2.69
CA LEU A 68 -19.35 -8.01 3.34
C LEU A 68 -19.43 -7.97 4.88
N SER A 69 -19.68 -6.80 5.45
CA SER A 69 -19.79 -6.65 6.91
C SER A 69 -20.93 -7.50 7.51
N ALA A 70 -22.03 -7.66 6.79
CA ALA A 70 -23.17 -8.49 7.22
C ALA A 70 -22.86 -9.99 7.21
N ASP A 71 -21.97 -10.45 6.30
CA ASP A 71 -21.58 -11.85 6.18
C ASP A 71 -20.41 -12.25 7.10
N ARG A 72 -19.69 -11.26 7.67
CA ARG A 72 -18.45 -11.47 8.45
C ARG A 72 -18.63 -12.44 9.64
N GLU A 73 -19.76 -12.37 10.36
CA GLU A 73 -20.02 -13.28 11.46
C GLU A 73 -20.24 -14.72 11.00
N GLY A 74 -20.96 -14.94 9.90
CA GLY A 74 -21.13 -16.23 9.27
C GLY A 74 -19.80 -16.80 8.82
N PHE A 75 -19.00 -16.01 8.14
CA PHE A 75 -17.65 -16.37 7.73
C PHE A 75 -16.76 -16.76 8.92
N THR A 76 -16.76 -15.95 9.99
CA THR A 76 -15.93 -16.19 11.18
C THR A 76 -16.28 -17.52 11.84
N ARG A 77 -17.57 -17.80 12.05
CA ARG A 77 -18.03 -19.08 12.63
C ARG A 77 -17.63 -20.27 11.77
N ALA A 78 -17.83 -20.17 10.46
CA ALA A 78 -17.47 -21.22 9.53
C ALA A 78 -15.95 -21.47 9.50
N PHE A 79 -15.14 -20.40 9.53
CA PHE A 79 -13.68 -20.51 9.56
C PHE A 79 -13.18 -21.12 10.86
N ILE A 80 -13.71 -20.74 12.02
CA ILE A 80 -13.37 -21.36 13.31
C ILE A 80 -13.77 -22.85 13.31
N ALA A 81 -14.94 -23.18 12.77
CA ALA A 81 -15.38 -24.57 12.65
C ALA A 81 -14.48 -25.38 11.70
N ASP A 82 -14.00 -24.77 10.62
CA ASP A 82 -13.04 -25.38 9.71
C ASP A 82 -11.69 -25.63 10.43
N LEU A 83 -11.15 -24.63 11.12
CA LEU A 83 -9.90 -24.77 11.88
C LEU A 83 -10.00 -25.88 12.94
N ARG A 84 -11.11 -26.00 13.66
CA ARG A 84 -11.33 -27.06 14.66
C ARG A 84 -11.32 -28.47 14.11
N ARG A 85 -11.58 -28.64 12.81
CA ARG A 85 -11.56 -29.98 12.14
C ARG A 85 -10.17 -30.37 11.63
N ARG A 86 -9.22 -29.44 11.63
CA ARG A 86 -7.87 -29.67 11.10
C ARG A 86 -7.01 -30.43 12.11
N GLU A 87 -6.18 -31.33 11.62
CA GLU A 87 -5.18 -32.04 12.44
C GLU A 87 -4.12 -31.11 12.99
N ARG A 88 -3.79 -30.05 12.23
CA ARG A 88 -2.81 -29.03 12.62
C ARG A 88 -3.39 -27.65 12.40
N LEU A 89 -3.28 -26.82 13.44
CA LEU A 89 -3.61 -25.39 13.35
C LEU A 89 -2.46 -24.59 12.73
N PRO A 90 -2.75 -23.46 12.07
CA PRO A 90 -1.71 -22.55 11.65
C PRO A 90 -0.99 -21.94 12.87
N ASP A 91 0.30 -21.66 12.72
CA ASP A 91 1.11 -21.08 13.80
C ASP A 91 0.79 -19.58 13.99
N VAL A 92 0.37 -18.90 12.91
CA VAL A 92 0.06 -17.45 12.91
C VAL A 92 -0.93 -17.12 11.78
N ILE A 93 -1.76 -16.11 11.99
CA ILE A 93 -2.63 -15.54 10.96
C ILE A 93 -2.10 -14.16 10.57
N HIS A 94 -1.92 -13.89 9.28
CA HIS A 94 -1.66 -12.56 8.77
C HIS A 94 -2.98 -11.94 8.28
N ALA A 95 -3.45 -10.93 8.97
CA ALA A 95 -4.72 -10.25 8.68
C ALA A 95 -4.48 -9.00 7.85
N HIS A 96 -5.06 -8.96 6.66
CA HIS A 96 -5.01 -7.79 5.77
C HIS A 96 -6.33 -7.02 5.85
N PHE A 97 -6.27 -5.74 6.22
CA PHE A 97 -7.42 -4.87 6.56
C PHE A 97 -8.12 -5.20 7.88
N ALA A 98 -8.88 -4.23 8.38
CA ALA A 98 -9.58 -4.32 9.66
C ALA A 98 -10.61 -5.46 9.71
N ASP A 99 -11.29 -5.75 8.59
CA ASP A 99 -12.27 -6.83 8.49
C ASP A 99 -11.63 -8.19 8.77
N ALA A 100 -10.48 -8.49 8.15
CA ALA A 100 -9.74 -9.73 8.38
C ALA A 100 -9.13 -9.77 9.79
N ALA A 101 -8.72 -8.62 10.33
CA ALA A 101 -8.21 -8.53 11.70
C ALA A 101 -9.29 -8.80 12.75
N ASP A 102 -10.55 -8.41 12.52
CA ASP A 102 -11.66 -8.77 13.41
C ASP A 102 -11.92 -10.29 13.41
N VAL A 103 -11.86 -10.92 12.24
CA VAL A 103 -11.93 -12.39 12.14
C VAL A 103 -10.75 -13.03 12.88
N ALA A 104 -9.51 -12.60 12.62
CA ALA A 104 -8.32 -13.16 13.25
C ALA A 104 -8.32 -12.98 14.78
N ARG A 105 -8.79 -11.85 15.27
CA ARG A 105 -8.98 -11.58 16.71
C ARG A 105 -9.96 -12.58 17.36
N LYS A 106 -11.05 -12.90 16.69
CA LYS A 106 -12.02 -13.90 17.19
C LYS A 106 -11.43 -15.32 17.16
N VAL A 107 -10.67 -15.65 16.13
CA VAL A 107 -9.91 -16.91 16.06
C VAL A 107 -8.87 -16.99 17.20
N GLU A 108 -8.15 -15.91 17.49
CA GLU A 108 -7.21 -15.87 18.62
C GLU A 108 -7.89 -16.12 19.95
N VAL A 109 -9.06 -15.53 20.18
CA VAL A 109 -9.84 -15.74 21.43
C VAL A 109 -10.30 -17.19 21.56
N GLU A 110 -10.75 -17.80 20.46
CA GLU A 110 -11.35 -19.15 20.46
C GLU A 110 -10.32 -20.30 20.39
N LEU A 111 -9.19 -20.06 19.71
CA LEU A 111 -8.23 -21.12 19.40
C LEU A 111 -6.80 -20.82 19.82
N GLY A 112 -6.53 -19.60 20.35
CA GLY A 112 -5.20 -19.20 20.80
C GLY A 112 -4.20 -18.89 19.66
N ILE A 113 -4.63 -18.83 18.40
CA ILE A 113 -3.77 -18.59 17.25
C ILE A 113 -3.46 -17.09 17.18
N PRO A 114 -2.19 -16.66 17.35
CA PRO A 114 -1.83 -15.23 17.29
C PRO A 114 -1.99 -14.68 15.88
N PHE A 115 -2.13 -13.36 15.79
CA PHE A 115 -2.18 -12.72 14.47
C PHE A 115 -1.29 -11.50 14.34
N ILE A 116 -0.87 -11.24 13.09
CA ILE A 116 -0.16 -10.05 12.62
C ILE A 116 -1.13 -9.24 11.77
N TYR A 117 -1.04 -7.93 11.81
CA TYR A 117 -1.97 -7.03 11.11
C TYR A 117 -1.26 -6.12 10.12
N THR A 118 -1.76 -6.05 8.89
CA THR A 118 -1.36 -5.06 7.88
C THR A 118 -2.60 -4.27 7.41
N ALA A 119 -2.58 -2.96 7.63
CA ALA A 119 -3.75 -2.10 7.39
C ALA A 119 -4.02 -1.80 5.91
N HIS A 120 -2.99 -1.71 5.06
CA HIS A 120 -2.98 -1.27 3.66
C HIS A 120 -3.55 0.14 3.41
N SER A 121 -4.30 0.69 4.34
CA SER A 121 -4.91 2.01 4.25
C SER A 121 -5.66 2.31 5.54
N LEU A 122 -5.32 3.37 6.20
CA LEU A 122 -5.82 3.75 7.51
C LEU A 122 -6.93 4.81 7.42
N GLY A 123 -7.88 4.73 8.34
CA GLY A 123 -9.07 5.58 8.37
C GLY A 123 -8.82 6.96 8.93
N MET A 124 -7.92 7.10 9.93
CA MET A 124 -7.66 8.40 10.59
C MET A 124 -7.16 9.44 9.60
N ASP A 125 -6.22 9.08 8.72
CA ASP A 125 -5.70 9.96 7.67
C ASP A 125 -6.79 10.42 6.69
N LYS A 126 -7.79 9.56 6.44
CA LYS A 126 -8.95 9.91 5.59
C LYS A 126 -9.91 10.83 6.30
N ARG A 127 -10.13 10.63 7.60
CA ARG A 127 -11.00 11.48 8.42
C ARG A 127 -10.50 12.92 8.44
N ASP A 128 -9.19 13.10 8.60
CA ASP A 128 -8.56 14.42 8.64
C ASP A 128 -8.66 15.18 7.30
N ALA A 129 -8.89 14.45 6.20
CA ALA A 129 -9.08 15.01 4.87
C ALA A 129 -10.57 15.28 4.52
N LEU A 130 -11.51 14.85 5.36
CA LEU A 130 -12.95 15.04 5.11
C LEU A 130 -13.47 16.35 5.67
N SER A 131 -14.34 16.99 4.89
CA SER A 131 -15.04 18.22 5.30
C SER A 131 -16.25 17.95 6.22
N SER A 132 -16.67 16.70 6.38
CA SER A 132 -17.89 16.33 7.12
C SER A 132 -17.70 15.01 7.87
N PRO A 133 -18.32 14.84 9.05
CA PRO A 133 -18.30 13.59 9.79
C PRO A 133 -18.82 12.41 8.97
N SER A 134 -18.23 11.23 9.15
CA SER A 134 -18.62 10.00 8.50
C SER A 134 -18.70 8.85 9.51
N PRO A 135 -19.92 8.51 10.01
CA PRO A 135 -20.11 7.43 10.99
C PRO A 135 -19.50 6.08 10.54
N ALA A 136 -19.58 5.79 9.25
CA ALA A 136 -18.97 4.58 8.69
C ALA A 136 -17.44 4.60 8.78
N LEU A 137 -16.82 5.78 8.60
CA LEU A 137 -15.38 5.93 8.74
C LEU A 137 -14.96 5.87 10.22
N ASP A 138 -15.74 6.44 11.12
CA ASP A 138 -15.47 6.38 12.57
C ASP A 138 -15.58 4.93 13.09
N ALA A 139 -16.58 4.17 12.64
CA ALA A 139 -16.71 2.75 12.94
C ALA A 139 -15.48 1.96 12.43
N ARG A 140 -15.02 2.26 11.23
CA ARG A 140 -13.80 1.66 10.66
C ARG A 140 -12.55 2.00 11.46
N ILE A 141 -12.37 3.25 11.88
CA ILE A 141 -11.23 3.69 12.72
C ILE A 141 -11.25 2.92 14.05
N ALA A 142 -12.42 2.73 14.64
CA ALA A 142 -12.56 1.94 15.86
C ALA A 142 -12.23 0.45 15.65
N GLU A 143 -12.56 -0.12 14.48
CA GLU A 143 -12.14 -1.49 14.13
C GLU A 143 -10.63 -1.60 13.93
N GLU A 144 -10.02 -0.63 13.24
CA GLU A 144 -8.57 -0.54 13.06
C GLU A 144 -7.83 -0.41 14.40
N ASP A 145 -8.33 0.42 15.33
CA ASP A 145 -7.73 0.56 16.67
C ASP A 145 -7.81 -0.76 17.47
N ARG A 146 -8.93 -1.47 17.39
CA ARG A 146 -9.05 -2.81 18.03
C ARG A 146 -8.08 -3.82 17.42
N ALA A 147 -7.88 -3.80 16.09
CA ALA A 147 -6.90 -4.66 15.43
C ALA A 147 -5.47 -4.35 15.90
N ILE A 148 -5.10 -3.06 15.93
CA ILE A 148 -3.80 -2.58 16.41
C ILE A 148 -3.58 -2.94 17.89
N ALA A 149 -4.62 -2.83 18.71
CA ALA A 149 -4.56 -3.17 20.14
C ALA A 149 -4.18 -4.64 20.37
N ARG A 150 -4.71 -5.54 19.56
CA ARG A 150 -4.63 -6.98 19.81
C ARG A 150 -3.56 -7.70 19.02
N ALA A 151 -3.24 -7.25 17.81
CA ALA A 151 -2.22 -7.87 16.96
C ALA A 151 -0.88 -7.99 17.68
N ARG A 152 -0.20 -9.14 17.53
CA ARG A 152 1.15 -9.36 18.08
C ARG A 152 2.19 -8.46 17.42
N ALA A 153 2.00 -8.21 16.12
CA ALA A 153 2.78 -7.25 15.37
C ALA A 153 1.87 -6.51 14.38
N VAL A 154 2.21 -5.27 14.06
CA VAL A 154 1.55 -4.45 13.04
C VAL A 154 2.58 -4.10 11.99
N ILE A 155 2.27 -4.37 10.72
CA ILE A 155 3.16 -4.10 9.60
C ILE A 155 2.68 -2.88 8.83
N GLY A 156 3.57 -1.92 8.63
CA GLY A 156 3.42 -0.80 7.71
C GLY A 156 4.42 -0.88 6.56
N SER A 157 4.04 -0.37 5.40
CA SER A 157 4.85 -0.45 4.18
C SER A 157 5.83 0.73 4.02
N SER A 158 5.58 1.85 4.69
CA SER A 158 6.37 3.08 4.61
C SER A 158 6.69 3.64 6.00
N ARG A 159 7.66 4.55 6.08
CA ARG A 159 7.95 5.29 7.33
C ARG A 159 6.75 6.13 7.73
N ASP A 160 6.13 6.81 6.77
CA ASP A 160 4.93 7.62 7.02
C ASP A 160 3.81 6.77 7.64
N GLU A 161 3.58 5.55 7.14
CA GLU A 161 2.60 4.63 7.70
C GLU A 161 2.98 4.19 9.13
N CYS A 162 4.24 3.81 9.35
CA CYS A 162 4.71 3.32 10.66
C CYS A 162 4.85 4.41 11.71
N GLU A 163 5.44 5.56 11.35
CA GLU A 163 5.88 6.58 12.29
C GLU A 163 4.84 7.68 12.52
N ARG A 164 3.90 7.88 11.58
CA ARG A 164 2.85 8.89 11.65
C ARG A 164 1.45 8.28 11.71
N GLN A 165 1.05 7.51 10.69
CA GLN A 165 -0.34 7.07 10.58
C GLN A 165 -0.72 6.05 11.66
N LEU A 166 0.05 4.97 11.82
CA LEU A 166 -0.22 3.93 12.83
C LEU A 166 -0.08 4.47 14.25
N VAL A 167 0.92 5.31 14.49
CA VAL A 167 1.17 5.90 15.82
C VAL A 167 0.06 6.87 16.24
N ALA A 168 -0.72 7.40 15.31
CA ALA A 168 -1.87 8.25 15.61
C ALA A 168 -3.01 7.48 16.31
N TYR A 169 -3.06 6.15 16.16
CA TYR A 169 -4.11 5.33 16.81
C TYR A 169 -3.86 5.22 18.31
N PRO A 170 -4.92 5.36 19.13
CA PRO A 170 -4.81 5.25 20.58
C PRO A 170 -4.18 3.94 21.05
N SER A 171 -4.40 2.82 20.35
CA SER A 171 -3.87 1.50 20.69
C SER A 171 -2.51 1.18 20.10
N ALA A 172 -1.86 2.11 19.41
CA ALA A 172 -0.54 1.89 18.82
C ALA A 172 0.55 1.66 19.90
N ALA A 173 1.35 0.64 19.73
CA ALA A 173 2.54 0.39 20.54
C ALA A 173 3.74 0.30 19.60
N ILE A 174 4.69 1.23 19.73
CA ILE A 174 5.84 1.38 18.82
C ILE A 174 6.63 0.08 18.70
N GLY A 175 6.86 -0.64 19.81
CA GLY A 175 7.59 -1.91 19.79
C GLY A 175 6.90 -3.07 19.05
N ARG A 176 5.66 -2.89 18.60
CA ARG A 176 4.92 -3.87 17.78
C ARG A 176 4.71 -3.41 16.34
N ILE A 177 5.14 -2.19 15.99
CA ILE A 177 5.03 -1.66 14.63
C ILE A 177 6.33 -1.94 13.89
N HIS A 178 6.23 -2.64 12.79
CA HIS A 178 7.36 -3.04 11.96
C HIS A 178 7.19 -2.48 10.56
N ARG A 179 8.25 -1.90 10.00
CA ARG A 179 8.28 -1.50 8.60
C ARG A 179 8.74 -2.69 7.77
N LEU A 180 7.91 -3.11 6.82
CA LEU A 180 8.24 -4.16 5.89
C LEU A 180 7.86 -3.74 4.48
N ILE A 181 8.86 -3.57 3.63
CA ILE A 181 8.71 -3.02 2.28
C ILE A 181 8.19 -4.11 1.35
N PRO A 182 7.02 -3.93 0.71
CA PRO A 182 6.50 -4.92 -0.23
C PRO A 182 7.41 -5.06 -1.45
N GLY A 183 7.61 -6.29 -1.88
CA GLY A 183 8.47 -6.63 -3.00
C GLY A 183 7.86 -6.40 -4.37
N ILE A 184 8.68 -6.56 -5.39
CA ILE A 184 8.28 -6.63 -6.79
C ILE A 184 8.75 -7.94 -7.42
N ASP A 185 8.02 -8.43 -8.42
CA ASP A 185 8.42 -9.61 -9.18
C ASP A 185 9.25 -9.20 -10.39
N ARG A 186 10.57 -9.38 -10.29
CA ARG A 186 11.52 -9.04 -11.36
C ARG A 186 11.69 -10.13 -12.42
N ARG A 187 11.19 -11.34 -12.17
CA ARG A 187 11.35 -12.48 -13.08
C ARG A 187 10.60 -12.31 -14.40
N ARG A 188 9.81 -11.26 -14.52
CA ARG A 188 8.88 -10.99 -15.61
C ARG A 188 9.17 -9.70 -16.38
N ALA A 189 10.35 -9.09 -16.25
CA ALA A 189 10.67 -7.93 -17.09
C ALA A 189 10.58 -8.33 -18.56
N PRO A 190 9.60 -7.85 -19.35
CA PRO A 190 9.44 -8.28 -20.74
C PRO A 190 10.60 -7.74 -21.58
N SER A 191 11.14 -8.60 -22.43
CA SER A 191 12.04 -8.18 -23.50
C SER A 191 11.29 -7.72 -24.75
N ASN A 192 9.95 -7.84 -24.76
CA ASN A 192 9.08 -7.53 -25.89
C ASN A 192 8.09 -6.42 -25.53
N THR A 193 8.22 -5.29 -26.20
CA THR A 193 7.33 -4.12 -26.04
C THR A 193 6.17 -4.07 -27.06
N THR A 194 6.08 -5.06 -27.95
CA THR A 194 5.00 -5.16 -28.97
C THR A 194 3.59 -5.08 -28.36
N PRO A 195 3.25 -5.80 -27.27
CA PRO A 195 1.92 -5.72 -26.68
C PRO A 195 1.53 -4.31 -26.20
N ALA A 196 2.51 -3.54 -25.73
CA ALA A 196 2.31 -2.15 -25.34
C ALA A 196 2.10 -1.26 -26.56
N THR A 197 2.93 -1.43 -27.59
CA THR A 197 2.86 -0.68 -28.84
C THR A 197 1.49 -0.88 -29.51
N GLU A 198 1.02 -2.11 -29.63
CA GLU A 198 -0.30 -2.42 -30.20
C GLU A 198 -1.45 -1.80 -29.39
N LEU A 199 -1.32 -1.76 -28.06
CA LEU A 199 -2.33 -1.18 -27.18
C LEU A 199 -2.50 0.32 -27.37
N ILE A 200 -1.40 1.07 -27.56
CA ILE A 200 -1.41 2.55 -27.58
C ILE A 200 -1.40 3.13 -29.00
N ALA A 201 -0.95 2.38 -30.01
CA ALA A 201 -0.87 2.84 -31.40
C ALA A 201 -2.16 3.44 -31.94
N PRO A 202 -3.38 2.93 -31.63
CA PRO A 202 -4.62 3.53 -32.13
C PRO A 202 -4.87 4.97 -31.64
N PHE A 203 -4.16 5.44 -30.63
CA PHE A 203 -4.37 6.74 -29.99
C PHE A 203 -3.30 7.76 -30.37
N LEU A 204 -2.14 7.34 -30.83
CA LEU A 204 -0.96 8.19 -30.97
C LEU A 204 -0.57 8.39 -32.44
N ARG A 205 -0.23 9.63 -32.81
CA ARG A 205 0.25 9.96 -34.17
C ARG A 205 1.73 9.68 -34.35
N GLU A 206 2.53 9.89 -33.29
CA GLU A 206 3.99 9.78 -33.31
C GLU A 206 4.43 8.85 -32.17
N MET A 207 4.75 7.60 -32.51
CA MET A 207 5.07 6.56 -31.53
C MET A 207 6.48 6.71 -30.93
N ASP A 208 7.38 7.45 -31.59
CA ASP A 208 8.78 7.57 -31.18
C ASP A 208 9.02 8.58 -30.04
N LYS A 209 8.00 9.34 -29.67
CA LYS A 209 8.10 10.32 -28.58
C LYS A 209 8.23 9.64 -27.23
N PRO A 210 9.01 10.22 -26.29
CA PRO A 210 9.05 9.79 -24.89
C PRO A 210 7.65 9.63 -24.29
N ILE A 211 7.42 8.54 -23.57
CA ILE A 211 6.13 8.24 -22.96
C ILE A 211 6.07 8.74 -21.52
N VAL A 212 5.14 9.63 -21.23
CA VAL A 212 4.70 9.97 -19.86
C VAL A 212 3.62 8.95 -19.48
N LEU A 213 3.94 8.01 -18.57
CA LEU A 213 3.08 6.89 -18.22
C LEU A 213 2.43 7.09 -16.84
N ALA A 214 1.12 6.95 -16.75
CA ALA A 214 0.40 6.90 -15.49
C ALA A 214 -0.53 5.69 -15.44
N ILE A 215 -0.50 4.95 -14.32
CA ILE A 215 -1.30 3.75 -14.10
C ILE A 215 -1.99 3.86 -12.75
N ALA A 216 -3.30 4.03 -12.72
CA ALA A 216 -4.07 4.11 -11.49
C ALA A 216 -5.56 3.80 -11.71
N ARG A 217 -6.29 3.52 -10.64
CA ARG A 217 -7.75 3.49 -10.71
C ARG A 217 -8.30 4.90 -10.94
N PRO A 218 -9.40 5.07 -11.69
CA PRO A 218 -10.01 6.38 -11.92
C PRO A 218 -10.81 6.85 -10.70
N VAL A 219 -10.10 7.30 -9.68
CA VAL A 219 -10.67 7.88 -8.45
C VAL A 219 -10.00 9.22 -8.16
N HIS A 220 -10.73 10.18 -7.56
CA HIS A 220 -10.25 11.55 -7.35
C HIS A 220 -8.88 11.63 -6.69
N LYS A 221 -8.64 10.80 -5.67
CA LYS A 221 -7.37 10.78 -4.95
C LYS A 221 -6.16 10.41 -5.81
N LYS A 222 -6.35 9.76 -6.97
CA LYS A 222 -5.26 9.44 -7.91
C LYS A 222 -4.92 10.60 -8.86
N ASN A 223 -5.73 11.64 -8.88
CA ASN A 223 -5.44 12.94 -9.47
C ASN A 223 -5.08 12.92 -10.97
N LEU A 224 -5.59 11.92 -11.70
CA LEU A 224 -5.25 11.72 -13.11
C LEU A 224 -5.69 12.88 -14.01
N VAL A 225 -6.83 13.54 -13.71
CA VAL A 225 -7.32 14.69 -14.48
C VAL A 225 -6.30 15.83 -14.43
N ARG A 226 -5.75 16.12 -13.22
CA ARG A 226 -4.72 17.16 -13.08
C ARG A 226 -3.44 16.82 -13.85
N LEU A 227 -3.08 15.55 -13.96
CA LEU A 227 -1.94 15.15 -14.80
C LEU A 227 -2.20 15.48 -16.27
N VAL A 228 -3.39 15.20 -16.80
CA VAL A 228 -3.75 15.56 -18.19
C VAL A 228 -3.74 17.07 -18.38
N ASP A 229 -4.28 17.83 -17.42
CA ASP A 229 -4.24 19.29 -17.45
C ASP A 229 -2.80 19.82 -17.40
N ALA A 230 -1.94 19.28 -16.53
CA ALA A 230 -0.53 19.67 -16.41
C ALA A 230 0.25 19.38 -17.72
N PHE A 231 0.01 18.21 -18.32
CA PHE A 231 0.59 17.82 -19.59
C PHE A 231 0.13 18.78 -20.71
N GLY A 232 -1.18 19.03 -20.78
CA GLY A 232 -1.77 19.94 -21.79
C GLY A 232 -1.37 21.38 -21.64
N ALA A 233 -1.16 21.87 -20.40
CA ALA A 233 -0.73 23.23 -20.12
C ALA A 233 0.77 23.46 -20.32
N THR A 234 1.59 22.40 -20.50
CA THR A 234 3.05 22.51 -20.69
C THR A 234 3.41 22.34 -22.18
N PRO A 235 3.72 23.41 -22.93
CA PRO A 235 3.93 23.34 -24.38
C PRO A 235 5.00 22.33 -24.80
N ALA A 236 6.12 22.28 -24.10
CA ALA A 236 7.22 21.36 -24.38
C ALA A 236 6.82 19.89 -24.24
N LEU A 237 5.91 19.55 -23.32
CA LEU A 237 5.40 18.19 -23.19
C LEU A 237 4.47 17.81 -24.34
N ARG A 238 3.57 18.70 -24.73
CA ARG A 238 2.68 18.46 -25.89
C ARG A 238 3.45 18.24 -27.20
N GLU A 239 4.54 19.00 -27.37
CA GLU A 239 5.39 18.89 -28.56
C GLU A 239 6.25 17.62 -28.57
N LYS A 240 6.86 17.28 -27.41
CA LYS A 240 7.95 16.30 -27.34
C LYS A 240 7.56 14.95 -26.79
N CYS A 241 6.39 14.80 -26.17
CA CYS A 241 6.00 13.59 -25.44
C CYS A 241 4.64 13.05 -25.87
N ASN A 242 4.41 11.79 -25.56
CA ASN A 242 3.08 11.19 -25.53
C ASN A 242 2.69 10.94 -24.07
N LEU A 243 1.40 11.09 -23.75
CA LEU A 243 0.84 10.72 -22.46
C LEU A 243 0.07 9.40 -22.57
N VAL A 244 0.35 8.44 -21.72
CA VAL A 244 -0.38 7.17 -21.62
C VAL A 244 -1.01 7.06 -20.24
N VAL A 245 -2.35 6.97 -20.19
CA VAL A 245 -3.10 6.87 -18.94
C VAL A 245 -3.88 5.56 -18.91
N LEU A 246 -3.47 4.62 -18.08
CA LEU A 246 -4.25 3.45 -17.76
C LEU A 246 -5.14 3.74 -16.54
N ALA A 247 -6.41 4.01 -16.81
CA ALA A 247 -7.41 4.39 -15.81
C ALA A 247 -8.31 3.21 -15.40
N GLY A 248 -7.73 2.03 -15.17
CA GLY A 248 -8.46 0.80 -14.89
C GLY A 248 -9.15 0.20 -16.12
N LEU A 249 -9.99 -0.82 -15.88
CA LEU A 249 -10.79 -1.46 -16.93
C LEU A 249 -12.16 -0.79 -17.01
N ARG A 250 -12.67 -0.55 -18.22
CA ARG A 250 -13.98 0.06 -18.44
C ARG A 250 -14.61 -0.41 -19.77
N GLU A 251 -15.90 -0.46 -19.82
CA GLU A 251 -16.67 -0.64 -21.07
C GLU A 251 -16.95 0.72 -21.73
N GLY A 252 -17.22 1.74 -20.91
CA GLY A 252 -17.49 3.12 -21.36
C GLY A 252 -17.25 4.13 -20.24
N LEU A 253 -17.62 5.39 -20.47
CA LEU A 253 -17.47 6.47 -19.48
C LEU A 253 -18.47 6.33 -18.31
N GLU A 254 -19.50 5.54 -18.47
CA GLU A 254 -20.51 5.21 -17.45
C GLU A 254 -20.12 3.97 -16.61
N SER A 255 -18.93 3.41 -16.80
CA SER A 255 -18.49 2.22 -16.09
C SER A 255 -18.13 2.53 -14.64
N GLY A 256 -18.51 1.63 -13.74
CA GLY A 256 -18.14 1.69 -12.33
C GLY A 256 -18.97 2.66 -11.47
N ALA A 257 -18.46 2.99 -10.30
CA ALA A 257 -19.11 3.89 -9.36
C ALA A 257 -19.13 5.34 -9.87
N LYS A 258 -20.01 6.18 -9.32
CA LYS A 258 -20.15 7.60 -9.72
C LYS A 258 -18.83 8.37 -9.71
N GLU A 259 -17.99 8.16 -8.71
CA GLU A 259 -16.65 8.78 -8.63
C GLU A 259 -15.80 8.41 -9.85
N GLN A 260 -15.79 7.12 -10.22
CA GLN A 260 -15.04 6.63 -11.38
C GLN A 260 -15.53 7.24 -12.68
N GLN A 261 -16.85 7.32 -12.87
CA GLN A 261 -17.48 7.97 -14.03
C GLN A 261 -17.08 9.46 -14.12
N GLN A 262 -17.10 10.18 -13.00
CA GLN A 262 -16.69 11.59 -12.93
C GLN A 262 -15.23 11.78 -13.36
N VAL A 263 -14.34 10.93 -12.86
CA VAL A 263 -12.91 11.00 -13.23
C VAL A 263 -12.71 10.66 -14.70
N LEU A 264 -13.39 9.62 -15.22
CA LEU A 264 -13.29 9.24 -16.65
C LEU A 264 -13.79 10.36 -17.57
N ARG A 265 -14.91 11.00 -17.23
CA ARG A 265 -15.40 12.18 -17.98
C ARG A 265 -14.41 13.34 -17.89
N GLY A 266 -13.90 13.63 -16.69
CA GLY A 266 -12.90 14.68 -16.51
C GLY A 266 -11.61 14.46 -17.29
N LEU A 267 -11.19 13.20 -17.51
CA LEU A 267 -10.05 12.90 -18.40
C LEU A 267 -10.36 13.28 -19.86
N VAL A 268 -11.53 12.92 -20.36
CA VAL A 268 -11.95 13.27 -21.73
C VAL A 268 -12.09 14.78 -21.88
N ASP A 269 -12.73 15.46 -20.91
CA ASP A 269 -12.88 16.92 -20.92
C ASP A 269 -11.52 17.64 -20.92
N ALA A 270 -10.52 17.11 -20.22
CA ALA A 270 -9.18 17.68 -20.23
C ALA A 270 -8.46 17.44 -21.56
N ILE A 271 -8.64 16.28 -22.19
CA ILE A 271 -8.10 15.98 -23.53
C ILE A 271 -8.70 16.96 -24.56
N ASP A 272 -10.02 17.18 -24.54
CA ASP A 272 -10.70 18.13 -25.42
C ASP A 272 -10.24 19.56 -25.19
N ARG A 273 -10.21 19.99 -23.94
CA ARG A 273 -9.82 21.37 -23.55
C ARG A 273 -8.45 21.76 -24.07
N HIS A 274 -7.50 20.83 -24.07
CA HIS A 274 -6.12 21.05 -24.46
C HIS A 274 -5.81 20.58 -25.89
N ASP A 275 -6.81 20.09 -26.65
CA ASP A 275 -6.65 19.52 -28.00
C ASP A 275 -5.51 18.48 -28.08
N LEU A 276 -5.58 17.47 -27.21
CA LEU A 276 -4.52 16.45 -27.05
C LEU A 276 -4.75 15.21 -27.93
N TYR A 277 -5.57 15.30 -28.96
CA TYR A 277 -5.85 14.20 -29.88
C TYR A 277 -4.60 13.74 -30.64
N GLY A 278 -4.33 12.43 -30.58
CA GLY A 278 -3.14 11.85 -31.17
C GLY A 278 -1.87 12.00 -30.33
N SER A 279 -1.96 12.55 -29.11
CA SER A 279 -0.86 12.66 -28.13
C SER A 279 -1.16 12.00 -26.81
N VAL A 280 -2.42 11.56 -26.59
CA VAL A 280 -2.85 10.88 -25.35
C VAL A 280 -3.48 9.53 -25.66
N ALA A 281 -2.92 8.47 -25.11
CA ALA A 281 -3.51 7.13 -25.14
C ALA A 281 -4.24 6.82 -23.82
N TYR A 282 -5.50 6.42 -23.91
CA TYR A 282 -6.34 6.07 -22.74
C TYR A 282 -7.19 4.82 -23.02
N PRO A 283 -6.56 3.66 -23.20
CA PRO A 283 -7.24 2.42 -23.60
C PRO A 283 -8.30 2.00 -22.58
N LYS A 284 -9.35 1.30 -23.07
CA LYS A 284 -10.47 0.83 -22.22
C LYS A 284 -10.11 -0.37 -21.38
N SER A 285 -9.21 -1.20 -21.88
CA SER A 285 -8.78 -2.45 -21.25
C SER A 285 -7.30 -2.68 -21.46
N HIS A 286 -6.69 -3.45 -20.59
CA HIS A 286 -5.30 -3.86 -20.68
C HIS A 286 -5.10 -5.18 -19.94
N SER A 287 -4.16 -5.98 -20.38
CA SER A 287 -3.68 -7.15 -19.67
C SER A 287 -2.51 -6.80 -18.75
N ARG A 288 -2.13 -7.73 -17.89
CA ARG A 288 -0.92 -7.60 -17.07
C ARG A 288 0.34 -7.51 -17.92
N GLU A 289 0.43 -8.34 -18.97
CA GLU A 289 1.54 -8.34 -19.92
C GLU A 289 1.70 -6.97 -20.59
N GLN A 290 0.60 -6.35 -21.02
CA GLN A 290 0.60 -5.02 -21.61
C GLN A 290 1.06 -3.93 -20.63
N VAL A 291 0.72 -4.05 -19.35
CA VAL A 291 1.21 -3.13 -18.31
C VAL A 291 2.73 -3.25 -18.15
N GLU A 292 3.25 -4.47 -18.04
CA GLU A 292 4.69 -4.72 -17.92
C GLU A 292 5.45 -4.23 -19.18
N ALA A 293 4.89 -4.50 -20.36
CA ALA A 293 5.44 -4.01 -21.64
C ALA A 293 5.41 -2.46 -21.75
N LEU A 294 4.41 -1.78 -21.16
CA LEU A 294 4.34 -0.32 -21.12
C LEU A 294 5.44 0.30 -20.25
N TYR A 295 5.76 -0.28 -19.10
CA TYR A 295 6.91 0.19 -18.32
C TYR A 295 8.21 0.07 -19.11
N ALA A 296 8.42 -1.06 -19.80
CA ALA A 296 9.59 -1.28 -20.64
C ALA A 296 9.64 -0.28 -21.80
N LEU A 297 8.54 -0.12 -22.53
CA LEU A 297 8.45 0.81 -23.66
C LEU A 297 8.68 2.26 -23.23
N ALA A 298 8.13 2.67 -22.07
CA ALA A 298 8.36 4.01 -21.52
C ALA A 298 9.85 4.23 -21.18
N ALA A 299 10.54 3.20 -20.66
CA ALA A 299 11.97 3.28 -20.41
C ALA A 299 12.80 3.33 -21.70
N GLU A 300 12.46 2.54 -22.73
CA GLU A 300 13.10 2.53 -24.05
C GLU A 300 12.99 3.89 -24.76
N THR A 301 11.81 4.49 -24.69
CA THR A 301 11.54 5.84 -25.26
C THR A 301 12.10 6.98 -24.41
N ARG A 302 12.80 6.70 -23.32
CA ARG A 302 13.29 7.69 -22.33
C ARG A 302 12.16 8.53 -21.74
N GLY A 303 11.06 7.91 -21.50
CA GLY A 303 9.90 8.50 -20.84
C GLY A 303 10.03 8.57 -19.32
N VAL A 304 8.90 8.77 -18.65
CA VAL A 304 8.83 8.94 -17.21
C VAL A 304 7.51 8.33 -16.68
N PHE A 305 7.56 7.69 -15.53
CA PHE A 305 6.34 7.26 -14.84
C PHE A 305 5.87 8.38 -13.89
N VAL A 306 4.56 8.65 -13.86
CA VAL A 306 3.99 9.72 -13.04
C VAL A 306 2.92 9.18 -12.09
N ASN A 307 3.12 9.42 -10.79
CA ASN A 307 2.11 9.19 -9.75
C ASN A 307 1.72 10.53 -9.11
N PRO A 308 0.68 11.21 -9.62
CA PRO A 308 0.29 12.54 -9.16
C PRO A 308 -0.70 12.50 -8.01
N ALA A 309 -0.84 11.37 -7.30
CA ALA A 309 -1.88 11.15 -6.30
C ALA A 309 -1.87 12.24 -5.21
N LEU A 310 -3.06 12.67 -4.78
CA LEU A 310 -3.19 13.60 -3.65
C LEU A 310 -2.59 13.04 -2.37
N MET A 311 -2.66 11.72 -2.21
CA MET A 311 -1.98 10.95 -1.19
C MET A 311 -1.81 9.51 -1.67
N GLU A 312 -0.60 8.98 -1.55
CA GLU A 312 -0.26 7.60 -1.89
C GLU A 312 0.27 6.87 -0.66
N PRO A 313 -0.43 5.86 -0.12
CA PRO A 313 0.02 5.19 1.11
C PRO A 313 1.41 4.54 0.98
N TYR A 314 1.66 3.87 -0.14
CA TYR A 314 2.98 3.31 -0.45
C TYR A 314 3.45 3.71 -1.85
N GLY A 315 2.89 3.13 -2.92
CA GLY A 315 3.28 3.41 -4.29
C GLY A 315 3.99 2.26 -4.99
N LEU A 316 3.40 1.04 -4.99
CA LEU A 316 3.94 -0.13 -5.69
C LEU A 316 4.33 0.19 -7.15
N THR A 317 3.53 0.99 -7.84
CA THR A 317 3.78 1.39 -9.22
C THR A 317 5.10 2.16 -9.42
N LEU A 318 5.60 2.85 -8.39
CA LEU A 318 6.90 3.53 -8.42
C LEU A 318 8.05 2.52 -8.37
N VAL A 319 7.88 1.47 -7.58
CA VAL A 319 8.87 0.39 -7.47
C VAL A 319 8.83 -0.49 -8.73
N GLU A 320 7.64 -0.74 -9.30
CA GLU A 320 7.46 -1.40 -10.59
C GLU A 320 8.19 -0.61 -11.70
N ALA A 321 8.03 0.71 -11.75
CA ALA A 321 8.76 1.59 -12.69
C ALA A 321 10.28 1.48 -12.48
N ALA A 322 10.75 1.49 -11.24
CA ALA A 322 12.16 1.33 -10.91
C ALA A 322 12.75 0.01 -11.40
N ALA A 323 11.99 -1.10 -11.32
CA ALA A 323 12.41 -2.39 -11.84
C ALA A 323 12.74 -2.38 -13.34
N HIS A 324 12.05 -1.53 -14.11
CA HIS A 324 12.31 -1.32 -15.54
C HIS A 324 13.35 -0.22 -15.80
N GLY A 325 13.89 0.39 -14.77
CA GLY A 325 14.82 1.52 -14.89
C GLY A 325 14.16 2.79 -15.40
N LEU A 326 12.85 2.95 -15.16
CA LEU A 326 12.08 4.10 -15.58
C LEU A 326 12.09 5.17 -14.47
N PRO A 327 12.60 6.40 -14.72
CA PRO A 327 12.51 7.51 -13.78
C PRO A 327 11.07 7.88 -13.46
N VAL A 328 10.85 8.47 -12.28
CA VAL A 328 9.50 8.79 -11.82
C VAL A 328 9.34 10.26 -11.40
N VAL A 329 8.11 10.77 -11.57
CA VAL A 329 7.62 11.98 -10.88
C VAL A 329 6.49 11.54 -9.97
N ALA A 330 6.61 11.81 -8.67
CA ALA A 330 5.62 11.34 -7.72
C ALA A 330 5.26 12.40 -6.68
N THR A 331 4.08 12.22 -6.08
CA THR A 331 3.62 13.06 -4.98
C THR A 331 4.59 13.05 -3.79
N LYS A 332 4.76 14.22 -3.16
CA LYS A 332 5.48 14.33 -1.88
C LYS A 332 4.62 13.96 -0.67
N VAL A 333 3.47 13.30 -0.85
CA VAL A 333 2.53 12.97 0.23
C VAL A 333 2.41 11.46 0.38
N GLY A 334 2.85 10.92 1.52
CA GLY A 334 2.82 9.51 1.88
C GLY A 334 4.08 8.74 1.46
N GLY A 335 3.95 7.46 1.16
CA GLY A 335 5.03 6.52 0.87
C GLY A 335 6.00 6.88 -0.27
N PRO A 336 5.61 7.63 -1.31
CA PRO A 336 6.54 8.01 -2.37
C PRO A 336 7.77 8.79 -1.89
N GLN A 337 7.68 9.53 -0.78
CA GLN A 337 8.86 10.19 -0.19
C GLN A 337 9.94 9.17 0.21
N ASP A 338 9.53 8.08 0.85
CA ASP A 338 10.44 7.01 1.26
C ASP A 338 11.04 6.31 0.04
N ILE A 339 10.19 5.93 -0.93
CA ILE A 339 10.60 5.20 -2.12
C ILE A 339 11.60 6.03 -2.94
N ILE A 340 11.32 7.32 -3.17
CA ILE A 340 12.23 8.19 -3.93
C ILE A 340 13.48 8.51 -3.12
N GLY A 341 13.37 8.70 -1.81
CA GLY A 341 14.53 8.90 -0.93
C GLY A 341 15.48 7.70 -0.90
N GLU A 342 14.94 6.48 -0.95
CA GLU A 342 15.73 5.24 -0.91
C GLU A 342 16.25 4.82 -2.30
N LEU A 343 15.46 5.01 -3.34
CA LEU A 343 15.82 4.56 -4.68
C LEU A 343 16.49 5.67 -5.53
N GLU A 344 16.37 6.94 -5.15
CA GLU A 344 16.94 8.11 -5.82
C GLU A 344 16.65 8.15 -7.34
N HIS A 345 15.46 7.69 -7.74
CA HIS A 345 15.11 7.44 -9.13
C HIS A 345 14.10 8.43 -9.71
N GLY A 346 13.89 9.59 -9.06
CA GLY A 346 12.89 10.52 -9.54
C GLY A 346 12.78 11.84 -8.76
N LEU A 347 11.71 12.55 -9.03
CA LEU A 347 11.40 13.86 -8.45
C LEU A 347 10.09 13.83 -7.66
N LEU A 348 10.06 14.53 -6.53
CA LEU A 348 8.87 14.74 -5.72
C LEU A 348 8.20 16.06 -6.06
N VAL A 349 6.87 16.05 -6.18
CA VAL A 349 6.05 17.22 -6.52
C VAL A 349 4.89 17.42 -5.55
N ASP A 350 4.41 18.65 -5.43
CA ASP A 350 3.13 18.90 -4.78
C ASP A 350 2.00 18.46 -5.71
N PRO A 351 1.13 17.52 -5.28
CA PRO A 351 0.06 17.03 -6.16
C PRO A 351 -1.01 18.09 -6.47
N ARG A 352 -1.02 19.22 -5.77
CA ARG A 352 -1.93 20.34 -6.02
C ARG A 352 -1.35 21.35 -6.99
N ASP A 353 -0.05 21.32 -7.25
CA ASP A 353 0.65 22.22 -8.18
C ASP A 353 0.78 21.56 -9.57
N GLY A 354 -0.19 21.86 -10.45
CA GLY A 354 -0.17 21.35 -11.83
C GLY A 354 1.04 21.84 -12.64
N ALA A 355 1.47 23.08 -12.43
CA ALA A 355 2.64 23.63 -13.12
C ALA A 355 3.92 22.93 -12.65
N GLY A 356 4.07 22.71 -11.35
CA GLY A 356 5.18 21.94 -10.78
C GLY A 356 5.24 20.49 -11.27
N ILE A 357 4.08 19.82 -11.46
CA ILE A 357 4.01 18.49 -12.09
C ILE A 357 4.55 18.55 -13.51
N GLY A 358 4.05 19.50 -14.34
CA GLY A 358 4.49 19.68 -15.73
C GLY A 358 6.00 19.96 -15.82
N MET A 359 6.53 20.89 -15.02
CA MET A 359 7.96 21.23 -14.99
C MET A 359 8.84 20.04 -14.55
N ALA A 360 8.41 19.25 -13.59
CA ALA A 360 9.18 18.08 -13.15
C ALA A 360 9.25 17.00 -14.24
N ILE A 361 8.12 16.75 -14.95
CA ILE A 361 8.10 15.85 -16.10
C ILE A 361 9.01 16.37 -17.20
N GLU A 362 8.86 17.64 -17.58
CA GLU A 362 9.69 18.31 -18.62
C GLU A 362 11.18 18.19 -18.29
N ARG A 363 11.57 18.48 -17.05
CA ARG A 363 12.96 18.37 -16.59
C ARG A 363 13.53 16.98 -16.81
N LEU A 364 12.79 15.93 -16.43
CA LEU A 364 13.27 14.56 -16.62
C LEU A 364 13.38 14.15 -18.09
N VAL A 365 12.43 14.52 -18.94
CA VAL A 365 12.46 14.13 -20.36
C VAL A 365 13.44 14.95 -21.20
N THR A 366 13.82 16.16 -20.76
CA THR A 366 14.74 17.04 -21.49
C THR A 366 16.18 16.97 -20.96
N ASP A 367 16.39 16.79 -19.65
CA ASP A 367 17.70 16.61 -19.05
C ASP A 367 18.16 15.14 -19.14
N ARG A 368 18.93 14.84 -20.21
CA ARG A 368 19.45 13.49 -20.46
C ARG A 368 20.35 12.98 -19.33
N ALA A 369 21.15 13.83 -18.70
CA ALA A 369 22.06 13.42 -17.64
C ALA A 369 21.28 13.02 -16.38
N LEU A 370 20.31 13.84 -16.00
CA LEU A 370 19.40 13.54 -14.87
C LEU A 370 18.60 12.26 -15.13
N TRP A 371 18.01 12.13 -16.33
CA TRP A 371 17.28 10.91 -16.70
C TRP A 371 18.14 9.65 -16.55
N GLN A 372 19.36 9.67 -17.09
CA GLN A 372 20.27 8.53 -17.01
C GLN A 372 20.71 8.22 -15.58
N GLN A 373 20.91 9.25 -14.75
CA GLN A 373 21.22 9.06 -13.34
C GLN A 373 20.05 8.37 -12.62
N CYS A 374 18.84 8.90 -12.74
CA CYS A 374 17.64 8.30 -12.14
C CYS A 374 17.42 6.87 -12.64
N ALA A 375 17.62 6.60 -13.94
CA ALA A 375 17.47 5.26 -14.52
C ALA A 375 18.51 4.25 -14.00
N ARG A 376 19.77 4.68 -13.77
CA ARG A 376 20.79 3.84 -13.13
C ARG A 376 20.44 3.53 -11.68
N ASN A 377 20.05 4.56 -10.92
CA ASN A 377 19.63 4.42 -9.53
C ASN A 377 18.42 3.50 -9.40
N ALA A 378 17.41 3.66 -10.27
CA ALA A 378 16.25 2.79 -10.33
C ALA A 378 16.64 1.30 -10.44
N ARG A 379 17.52 0.96 -11.41
CA ARG A 379 17.98 -0.42 -11.62
C ARG A 379 18.80 -0.95 -10.46
N GLY A 380 19.73 -0.14 -9.94
CA GLY A 380 20.66 -0.55 -8.87
C GLY A 380 19.98 -0.65 -7.51
N ASN A 381 19.34 0.43 -7.07
CA ASN A 381 18.82 0.52 -5.70
C ASN A 381 17.54 -0.32 -5.49
N SER A 382 16.78 -0.61 -6.55
CA SER A 382 15.60 -1.48 -6.44
C SER A 382 15.92 -2.98 -6.35
N LEU A 383 17.20 -3.41 -6.46
CA LEU A 383 17.57 -4.84 -6.38
C LEU A 383 17.18 -5.49 -5.05
N GLY A 384 17.28 -4.76 -3.95
CA GLY A 384 16.89 -5.23 -2.62
C GLY A 384 15.38 -5.25 -2.38
N VAL A 385 14.58 -4.62 -3.22
CA VAL A 385 13.12 -4.55 -3.07
C VAL A 385 12.49 -5.74 -3.80
N ASN A 386 12.39 -6.87 -3.12
CA ASN A 386 11.84 -8.11 -3.67
C ASN A 386 11.04 -8.88 -2.62
N TRP A 387 10.19 -9.79 -3.08
CA TRP A 387 9.31 -10.56 -2.21
C TRP A 387 10.07 -11.57 -1.32
N ASP A 388 11.24 -12.03 -1.72
CA ASP A 388 12.03 -12.95 -0.90
C ASP A 388 12.60 -12.23 0.33
N ALA A 389 13.04 -10.98 0.18
CA ALA A 389 13.45 -10.13 1.31
C ALA A 389 12.27 -9.80 2.22
N TYR A 390 11.09 -9.51 1.64
CA TYR A 390 9.86 -9.33 2.41
C TYR A 390 9.54 -10.58 3.23
N ALA A 391 9.51 -11.76 2.60
CA ALA A 391 9.16 -13.02 3.25
C ALA A 391 10.16 -13.37 4.37
N ALA A 392 11.45 -13.07 4.20
CA ALA A 392 12.45 -13.25 5.25
C ALA A 392 12.16 -12.36 6.49
N GLY A 393 11.87 -11.08 6.24
CA GLY A 393 11.47 -10.15 7.30
C GLY A 393 10.16 -10.54 7.97
N PHE A 394 9.17 -10.97 7.20
CA PHE A 394 7.89 -11.42 7.73
C PHE A 394 8.04 -12.65 8.64
N VAL A 395 8.81 -13.66 8.22
CA VAL A 395 9.05 -14.86 9.03
C VAL A 395 9.73 -14.50 10.35
N ALA A 396 10.71 -13.60 10.35
CA ALA A 396 11.35 -13.14 11.57
C ALA A 396 10.36 -12.46 12.55
N ILE A 397 9.45 -11.63 12.02
CA ILE A 397 8.37 -11.00 12.82
C ILE A 397 7.40 -12.08 13.32
N ALA A 398 7.01 -13.04 12.48
CA ALA A 398 6.09 -14.11 12.82
C ALA A 398 6.66 -15.02 13.93
N GLN A 399 7.92 -15.39 13.86
CA GLN A 399 8.60 -16.19 14.89
C GLN A 399 8.54 -15.50 16.27
N ASN A 400 8.73 -14.18 16.31
CA ASN A 400 8.59 -13.41 17.55
C ASN A 400 7.11 -13.33 18.02
N ALA A 401 6.16 -13.31 17.10
CA ALA A 401 4.73 -13.28 17.42
C ALA A 401 4.22 -14.62 17.97
N ILE A 402 4.79 -15.73 17.51
CA ILE A 402 4.45 -17.12 17.91
C ILE A 402 5.12 -17.46 19.24
N ALA A 403 6.32 -16.97 19.50
CA ALA A 403 7.01 -17.27 20.74
C ALA A 403 6.10 -16.90 21.93
N PRO A 404 5.87 -17.82 22.89
CA PRO A 404 5.14 -17.47 24.09
C PRO A 404 5.78 -16.22 24.67
N SER A 405 4.94 -15.25 25.08
CA SER A 405 5.42 -14.07 25.77
C SER A 405 6.14 -14.53 27.04
N ALA A 406 7.40 -14.90 26.88
CA ALA A 406 8.31 -15.18 27.99
C ALA A 406 8.66 -13.90 28.74
N ILE A 407 7.78 -12.91 28.63
CA ILE A 407 7.83 -11.69 29.37
C ILE A 407 6.40 -11.37 29.85
N GLU A 408 5.92 -12.10 30.83
CA GLU A 408 5.60 -11.38 32.05
C GLU A 408 6.92 -10.79 32.52
N SER A 409 7.31 -9.69 31.92
CA SER A 409 8.41 -8.89 32.47
C SER A 409 7.97 -8.52 33.85
N PRO A 410 8.71 -8.90 34.89
CA PRO A 410 8.52 -8.28 36.21
C PRO A 410 8.46 -6.78 35.90
N ARG A 411 7.54 -6.06 36.52
CA ARG A 411 7.44 -4.59 36.40
C ARG A 411 8.87 -4.08 36.54
N PRO A 412 9.43 -3.40 35.55
CA PRO A 412 10.81 -2.97 35.68
C PRO A 412 10.86 -2.04 36.88
N ASP A 413 11.62 -2.41 37.91
CA ASP A 413 11.79 -1.59 39.11
C ASP A 413 12.46 -0.25 38.75
N TYR A 414 13.08 -0.17 37.56
CA TYR A 414 13.57 1.06 36.96
C TYR A 414 13.54 0.98 35.45
N LEU A 415 13.36 2.14 34.80
CA LEU A 415 13.43 2.30 33.36
C LEU A 415 14.65 3.18 33.05
N LEU A 416 15.66 2.62 32.40
CA LEU A 416 16.74 3.39 31.82
C LEU A 416 16.31 3.90 30.44
N VAL A 417 16.07 5.21 30.34
CA VAL A 417 15.84 5.87 29.06
C VAL A 417 17.14 6.58 28.68
N SER A 418 17.82 6.08 27.68
CA SER A 418 19.00 6.73 27.10
C SER A 418 18.54 7.57 25.92
N ASP A 419 18.68 8.88 26.04
CA ASP A 419 18.48 9.81 24.94
C ASP A 419 19.76 10.58 24.68
N LEU A 420 20.17 10.59 23.44
CA LEU A 420 21.43 11.18 23.03
C LEU A 420 21.27 12.51 22.31
N ASP A 421 20.02 12.94 21.96
CA ASP A 421 19.87 14.16 21.18
C ASP A 421 18.52 14.88 21.25
N ASN A 422 18.13 15.40 22.41
CA ASN A 422 16.96 16.28 22.58
C ASN A 422 15.58 15.68 22.18
N THR A 423 15.51 14.41 21.78
CA THR A 423 14.25 13.79 21.34
C THR A 423 13.27 13.63 22.49
N LEU A 424 13.77 13.42 23.70
CA LEU A 424 12.96 13.27 24.92
C LEU A 424 12.70 14.60 25.65
N THR A 425 13.62 15.55 25.58
CA THR A 425 13.61 16.77 26.41
C THR A 425 13.18 18.04 25.67
N GLY A 426 13.21 18.08 24.35
CA GLY A 426 13.00 19.30 23.56
C GLY A 426 11.68 19.42 22.79
N CYS A 427 10.79 18.44 22.87
CA CYS A 427 9.59 18.41 22.03
C CYS A 427 8.35 17.91 22.76
N ASP A 428 7.31 18.76 22.84
CA ASP A 428 6.00 18.40 23.43
C ASP A 428 5.38 17.13 22.80
N ARG A 429 5.63 16.88 21.51
CA ARG A 429 5.19 15.66 20.82
C ARG A 429 5.92 14.42 21.31
N GLY A 430 7.20 14.52 21.65
CA GLY A 430 7.98 13.44 22.26
C GLY A 430 7.42 13.07 23.63
N VAL A 431 7.15 14.08 24.45
CA VAL A 431 6.54 13.89 25.79
C VAL A 431 5.15 13.28 25.67
N GLN A 432 4.32 13.70 24.72
CA GLN A 432 3.01 13.10 24.50
C GLN A 432 3.08 11.63 24.07
N ARG A 433 4.06 11.24 23.23
CA ARG A 433 4.30 9.85 22.83
C ARG A 433 4.75 8.99 24.00
N ILE A 434 5.67 9.49 24.80
CA ILE A 434 6.12 8.84 26.02
C ILE A 434 4.97 8.72 27.02
N ALA A 435 4.15 9.78 27.19
CA ALA A 435 2.98 9.76 28.03
C ALA A 435 1.95 8.71 27.59
N GLN A 436 1.72 8.55 26.28
CA GLN A 436 0.86 7.50 25.75
C GLN A 436 1.42 6.11 26.01
N PHE A 437 2.72 5.91 25.83
CA PHE A 437 3.40 4.66 26.14
C PHE A 437 3.25 4.27 27.60
N PHE A 438 3.51 5.20 28.53
CA PHE A 438 3.41 4.95 29.97
C PHE A 438 1.97 4.77 30.45
N ARG A 439 1.00 5.52 29.95
CA ARG A 439 -0.43 5.34 30.27
C ARG A 439 -0.90 3.92 30.01
N ARG A 440 -0.43 3.32 28.96
CA ARG A 440 -0.86 1.98 28.54
C ARG A 440 -0.19 0.88 29.33
N LYS A 441 1.08 1.04 29.68
CA LYS A 441 1.80 0.03 30.49
C LYS A 441 1.42 0.08 31.96
N ALA A 442 0.96 1.22 32.44
CA ALA A 442 0.70 1.45 33.87
C ALA A 442 -0.80 1.49 34.27
N GLU A 443 -1.73 1.10 33.37
CA GLU A 443 -3.17 1.01 33.68
C GLU A 443 -3.75 2.25 34.39
N GLY A 444 -3.41 3.46 33.92
CA GLY A 444 -3.94 4.71 34.47
C GLY A 444 -3.13 5.30 35.66
N VAL A 445 -1.95 4.80 35.94
CA VAL A 445 -1.12 5.28 37.06
C VAL A 445 -0.49 6.66 36.83
N TYR A 446 -0.46 7.16 35.57
CA TYR A 446 0.12 8.47 35.26
C TYR A 446 -0.88 9.38 34.56
N ASP A 447 -1.17 10.53 35.15
CA ASP A 447 -1.83 11.61 34.44
C ASP A 447 -0.81 12.51 33.71
N MET A 448 -1.31 13.44 32.89
CA MET A 448 -0.44 14.32 32.10
C MET A 448 0.34 15.33 32.97
N ALA A 449 -0.20 15.70 34.12
CA ALA A 449 0.47 16.61 35.05
C ALA A 449 1.64 15.93 35.75
N ASP A 450 1.49 14.66 36.15
CA ASP A 450 2.56 13.86 36.76
C ASP A 450 3.71 13.63 35.76
N LEU A 451 3.41 13.40 34.49
CA LEU A 451 4.42 13.26 33.45
C LEU A 451 5.15 14.57 33.12
N ALA A 452 4.45 15.71 33.15
CA ALA A 452 5.08 17.01 32.98
C ALA A 452 6.03 17.34 34.13
N ALA A 453 5.63 17.07 35.38
CA ALA A 453 6.46 17.24 36.56
C ALA A 453 7.71 16.38 36.51
N ARG A 454 7.61 15.13 36.04
CA ARG A 454 8.77 14.23 35.84
C ARG A 454 9.70 14.67 34.72
N ARG A 455 9.13 15.21 33.62
CA ARG A 455 9.94 15.83 32.56
C ARG A 455 10.79 16.97 33.12
N ASP A 456 10.18 17.85 33.87
CA ASP A 456 10.86 19.02 34.44
C ASP A 456 11.93 18.62 35.48
N ALA A 457 11.66 17.57 36.26
CA ALA A 457 12.64 16.98 37.15
C ALA A 457 13.84 16.33 36.39
N MET A 458 13.56 15.64 35.27
CA MET A 458 14.63 15.07 34.42
C MET A 458 15.43 16.16 33.70
N ALA A 459 14.78 17.23 33.22
CA ALA A 459 15.49 18.35 32.61
C ALA A 459 16.45 19.06 33.60
N GLY A 460 16.05 19.15 34.87
CA GLY A 460 16.92 19.67 35.95
C GLY A 460 18.13 18.74 36.26
N TRP A 461 17.99 17.45 36.03
CA TRP A 461 19.04 16.47 36.21
C TRP A 461 20.11 16.49 35.09
N VAL A 462 19.71 16.81 33.89
CA VAL A 462 20.61 16.90 32.70
C VAL A 462 21.42 18.20 32.70
N GLN A 463 20.99 19.22 33.46
CA GLN A 463 21.70 20.51 33.59
C GLN A 463 22.62 20.57 34.84
N ALA A 464 22.58 19.56 35.69
CA ALA A 464 23.46 19.39 36.85
C ALA A 464 24.54 18.31 36.58
#